data_93b987397f62b80c1e86b536ccd1a0df
#
_entry.id   93b987397f62b80c1e86b536ccd1a0df
#
_cell.length_a   1.000
_cell.length_b   1.000
_cell.length_c   1.000
_cell.angle_alpha   90.00
_cell.angle_beta   90.00
_cell.angle_gamma   90.00
#
_symmetry.space_group_name_H-M   'P 1'
#
loop_
_entity.id
_entity.type
_entity.pdbx_description
1 polymer ?
#
loop_
_entity_poly.entity_id
_entity_poly.type
_entity_poly.pdbx_seq_one_letter_code
_entity_poly.pdbx_strand_id
1 'polypeptide(L)'
;MEKATVQSIDRALSIIETLAGEKEGLGVTEISTRVGLHKSTVHRLLSALGERGYVEQRSGGAYRLGMKIVELSSLYLNQVELKTEAQPYLRRLLQLTKQPVHLAMLDGLEIIYIDKIETIHSIRMYSQIGRRSPALCTATGKALLSGLPDAELCEKIRSTKLPTYTSRSITDPEALIKEIRLTRQRGWSRDDQEHEPGIRCIAAPIYDYRGNIIAAVSTSGLKQIITCLLYTSPSPRD
;
A
#
# COMPACT_ATOMS: atom_id res chain seq x y z
N MET A 1 -4.79 2.18 -28.40
CA MET A 1 -6.10 2.84 -28.18
C MET A 1 -5.87 4.00 -27.22
N GLU A 2 -6.00 5.24 -27.70
CA GLU A 2 -6.00 6.44 -26.85
C GLU A 2 -7.19 6.33 -25.87
N LYS A 3 -6.90 6.32 -24.56
CA LYS A 3 -7.97 6.41 -23.57
C LYS A 3 -8.64 7.78 -23.72
N ALA A 4 -9.91 7.79 -24.08
CA ALA A 4 -10.73 8.99 -24.07
C ALA A 4 -10.88 9.48 -22.62
N THR A 5 -9.94 10.28 -22.15
CA THR A 5 -10.02 10.91 -20.82
C THR A 5 -10.86 12.18 -20.94
N VAL A 6 -11.86 12.32 -20.07
CA VAL A 6 -12.60 13.58 -19.93
C VAL A 6 -11.71 14.57 -19.20
N GLN A 7 -11.12 15.49 -19.95
CA GLN A 7 -10.07 16.41 -19.49
C GLN A 7 -10.41 17.16 -18.17
N SER A 8 -11.68 17.51 -17.95
CA SER A 8 -12.11 18.18 -16.71
C SER A 8 -12.06 17.27 -15.49
N ILE A 9 -12.34 15.97 -15.67
CA ILE A 9 -12.26 14.97 -14.59
C ILE A 9 -10.79 14.74 -14.24
N ASP A 10 -9.96 14.50 -15.24
CA ASP A 10 -8.53 14.27 -15.07
C ASP A 10 -7.86 15.43 -14.30
N ARG A 11 -8.16 16.67 -14.70
CA ARG A 11 -7.68 17.88 -14.03
C ARG A 11 -8.16 17.99 -12.59
N ALA A 12 -9.41 17.63 -12.31
CA ALA A 12 -9.97 17.67 -10.95
C ALA A 12 -9.29 16.62 -10.05
N LEU A 13 -9.08 15.41 -10.55
CA LEU A 13 -8.36 14.35 -9.84
C LEU A 13 -6.91 14.74 -9.57
N SER A 14 -6.20 15.31 -10.55
CA SER A 14 -4.83 15.80 -10.36
C SER A 14 -4.71 16.86 -9.25
N ILE A 15 -5.72 17.71 -9.07
CA ILE A 15 -5.76 18.67 -7.95
C ILE A 15 -5.90 17.93 -6.62
N ILE A 16 -6.82 16.96 -6.51
CA ILE A 16 -7.02 16.16 -5.30
C ILE A 16 -5.73 15.43 -4.92
N GLU A 17 -5.09 14.78 -5.89
CA GLU A 17 -3.83 14.04 -5.70
C GLU A 17 -2.69 14.96 -5.27
N THR A 18 -2.60 16.16 -5.85
CA THR A 18 -1.60 17.17 -5.48
C THR A 18 -1.77 17.63 -4.03
N LEU A 19 -3.02 17.79 -3.58
CA LEU A 19 -3.33 18.20 -2.20
C LEU A 19 -3.10 17.08 -1.18
N ALA A 20 -3.16 15.81 -1.58
CA ALA A 20 -3.04 14.67 -0.68
C ALA A 20 -1.68 14.59 0.04
N GLY A 21 -0.62 15.12 -0.55
CA GLY A 21 0.72 15.15 0.04
C GLY A 21 1.00 16.32 0.98
N GLU A 22 0.08 17.32 1.07
CA GLU A 22 0.37 18.61 1.68
C GLU A 22 -0.42 18.86 2.97
N LYS A 23 0.25 18.74 4.11
CA LYS A 23 -0.38 18.90 5.44
C LYS A 23 -0.94 20.29 5.68
N GLU A 24 -0.23 21.33 5.24
CA GLU A 24 -0.61 22.72 5.43
C GLU A 24 -1.53 23.25 4.34
N GLY A 25 -1.74 22.47 3.26
CA GLY A 25 -2.47 22.87 2.08
C GLY A 25 -1.62 23.72 1.13
N LEU A 26 -2.21 24.06 -0.03
CA LEU A 26 -1.56 24.82 -1.09
C LEU A 26 -2.43 26.02 -1.52
N GLY A 27 -1.77 27.14 -1.86
CA GLY A 27 -2.41 28.26 -2.51
C GLY A 27 -2.75 27.98 -3.97
N VAL A 28 -3.73 28.70 -4.56
CA VAL A 28 -4.13 28.55 -5.98
C VAL A 28 -2.95 28.65 -6.94
N THR A 29 -1.99 29.54 -6.65
CA THR A 29 -0.81 29.73 -7.50
C THR A 29 0.09 28.49 -7.50
N GLU A 30 0.32 27.88 -6.33
CA GLU A 30 1.13 26.67 -6.20
C GLU A 30 0.47 25.47 -6.85
N ILE A 31 -0.84 25.29 -6.64
CA ILE A 31 -1.63 24.25 -7.31
C ILE A 31 -1.52 24.43 -8.84
N SER A 32 -1.75 25.67 -9.34
CA SER A 32 -1.67 26.02 -10.76
C SER A 32 -0.33 25.61 -11.39
N THR A 33 0.76 25.90 -10.70
CA THR A 33 2.12 25.53 -11.15
C THR A 33 2.33 24.02 -11.19
N ARG A 34 1.90 23.30 -10.13
CA ARG A 34 2.12 21.85 -10.01
C ARG A 34 1.30 21.03 -10.99
N VAL A 35 0.03 21.45 -11.24
CA VAL A 35 -0.85 20.72 -12.18
C VAL A 35 -0.77 21.25 -13.61
N GLY A 36 0.03 22.30 -13.87
CA GLY A 36 0.20 22.87 -15.23
C GLY A 36 -1.06 23.54 -15.80
N LEU A 37 -1.93 24.14 -14.97
CA LEU A 37 -3.17 24.74 -15.37
C LEU A 37 -3.20 26.25 -15.07
N HIS A 38 -3.96 27.03 -15.86
CA HIS A 38 -4.20 28.44 -15.54
C HIS A 38 -4.94 28.61 -14.20
N LYS A 39 -4.60 29.63 -13.42
CA LYS A 39 -5.21 29.94 -12.12
C LYS A 39 -6.74 30.01 -12.15
N SER A 40 -7.31 30.59 -13.22
CA SER A 40 -8.77 30.66 -13.41
C SER A 40 -9.43 29.28 -13.54
N THR A 41 -8.77 28.34 -14.20
CA THR A 41 -9.23 26.95 -14.33
C THR A 41 -9.13 26.23 -12.99
N VAL A 42 -8.01 26.38 -12.29
CA VAL A 42 -7.81 25.82 -10.94
C VAL A 42 -8.88 26.34 -9.97
N HIS A 43 -9.11 27.65 -9.97
CA HIS A 43 -10.13 28.26 -9.09
C HIS A 43 -11.52 27.69 -9.35
N ARG A 44 -11.93 27.54 -10.60
CA ARG A 44 -13.23 26.92 -10.97
C ARG A 44 -13.34 25.47 -10.51
N LEU A 45 -12.27 24.69 -10.68
CA LEU A 45 -12.25 23.29 -10.24
C LEU A 45 -12.27 23.18 -8.71
N LEU A 46 -11.52 24.02 -8.00
CA LEU A 46 -11.51 24.09 -6.54
C LEU A 46 -12.87 24.48 -5.99
N SER A 47 -13.59 25.43 -6.62
CA SER A 47 -14.97 25.79 -6.26
C SER A 47 -15.90 24.58 -6.38
N ALA A 48 -15.89 23.89 -7.52
CA ALA A 48 -16.73 22.71 -7.74
C ALA A 48 -16.40 21.54 -6.80
N LEU A 49 -15.11 21.32 -6.49
CA LEU A 49 -14.67 20.33 -5.52
C LEU A 49 -15.04 20.72 -4.09
N GLY A 50 -14.97 22.01 -3.76
CA GLY A 50 -15.36 22.56 -2.47
C GLY A 50 -16.84 22.44 -2.18
N GLU A 51 -17.71 22.77 -3.15
CA GLU A 51 -19.17 22.59 -3.05
C GLU A 51 -19.56 21.13 -2.73
N ARG A 52 -18.74 20.18 -3.14
CA ARG A 52 -18.94 18.75 -2.88
C ARG A 52 -18.17 18.23 -1.66
N GLY A 53 -17.41 19.09 -0.97
CA GLY A 53 -16.64 18.75 0.23
C GLY A 53 -15.36 17.94 -0.02
N TYR A 54 -14.89 17.78 -1.28
CA TYR A 54 -13.64 17.11 -1.60
C TYR A 54 -12.41 17.93 -1.24
N VAL A 55 -12.54 19.26 -1.30
CA VAL A 55 -11.52 20.21 -0.85
C VAL A 55 -12.15 21.23 0.08
N GLU A 56 -11.36 21.83 0.94
CA GLU A 56 -11.77 22.96 1.78
C GLU A 56 -10.71 24.05 1.77
N GLN A 57 -11.15 25.30 1.89
CA GLN A 57 -10.26 26.45 1.98
C GLN A 57 -10.09 26.85 3.45
N ARG A 58 -8.82 26.97 3.86
CA ARG A 58 -8.46 27.48 5.20
C ARG A 58 -8.54 29.01 5.28
N SER A 59 -8.57 29.54 6.48
CA SER A 59 -8.57 30.98 6.80
C SER A 59 -7.39 31.77 6.23
N GLY A 60 -6.36 31.13 5.71
CA GLY A 60 -5.22 31.76 5.01
C GLY A 60 -5.27 31.67 3.47
N GLY A 61 -6.39 31.21 2.88
CA GLY A 61 -6.55 31.06 1.43
C GLY A 61 -5.95 29.80 0.83
N ALA A 62 -5.25 28.98 1.62
CA ALA A 62 -4.74 27.68 1.19
C ALA A 62 -5.87 26.63 1.13
N TYR A 63 -5.79 25.73 0.14
CA TYR A 63 -6.72 24.63 -0.05
C TYR A 63 -6.10 23.32 0.44
N ARG A 64 -6.91 22.47 1.07
CA ARG A 64 -6.54 21.11 1.48
C ARG A 64 -7.65 20.12 1.16
N LEU A 65 -7.38 18.81 1.34
CA LEU A 65 -8.42 17.79 1.22
C LEU A 65 -9.54 18.03 2.23
N GLY A 66 -10.79 17.90 1.77
CA GLY A 66 -11.99 18.04 2.56
C GLY A 66 -12.45 16.71 3.18
N MET A 67 -13.40 16.81 4.10
CA MET A 67 -13.94 15.66 4.85
C MET A 67 -14.63 14.59 3.99
N LYS A 68 -15.04 14.93 2.76
CA LYS A 68 -15.63 13.95 1.82
C LYS A 68 -14.67 12.80 1.49
N ILE A 69 -13.38 13.06 1.48
CA ILE A 69 -12.35 12.01 1.28
C ILE A 69 -12.39 10.99 2.43
N VAL A 70 -12.49 11.47 3.68
CA VAL A 70 -12.59 10.59 4.86
C VAL A 70 -13.89 9.78 4.83
N GLU A 71 -15.01 10.42 4.50
CA GLU A 71 -16.31 9.75 4.37
C GLU A 71 -16.25 8.60 3.35
N LEU A 72 -15.77 8.87 2.13
CA LEU A 72 -15.69 7.87 1.07
C LEU A 72 -14.73 6.74 1.42
N SER A 73 -13.56 7.07 1.98
CA SER A 73 -12.60 6.04 2.41
C SER A 73 -13.16 5.18 3.53
N SER A 74 -13.88 5.75 4.50
CA SER A 74 -14.53 5.01 5.57
C SER A 74 -15.63 4.09 5.06
N LEU A 75 -16.48 4.56 4.15
CA LEU A 75 -17.51 3.74 3.51
C LEU A 75 -16.90 2.57 2.75
N TYR A 76 -15.85 2.80 1.98
CA TYR A 76 -15.12 1.75 1.27
C TYR A 76 -14.52 0.73 2.24
N LEU A 77 -13.78 1.19 3.25
CA LEU A 77 -13.13 0.32 4.23
C LEU A 77 -14.13 -0.47 5.08
N ASN A 78 -15.32 0.08 5.37
CA ASN A 78 -16.37 -0.62 6.09
C ASN A 78 -17.06 -1.71 5.24
N GLN A 79 -17.05 -1.59 3.92
CA GLN A 79 -17.50 -2.65 3.01
C GLN A 79 -16.48 -3.80 2.89
N VAL A 80 -15.24 -3.58 3.31
CA VAL A 80 -14.21 -4.61 3.38
C VAL A 80 -14.36 -5.36 4.71
N GLU A 81 -15.29 -6.32 4.77
CA GLU A 81 -15.51 -7.21 5.94
C GLU A 81 -14.21 -7.78 6.48
N LEU A 82 -13.27 -8.07 5.58
CA LEU A 82 -11.93 -8.56 5.89
C LEU A 82 -11.18 -7.71 6.93
N LYS A 83 -11.31 -6.38 6.90
CA LYS A 83 -10.63 -5.51 7.87
C LYS A 83 -11.15 -5.77 9.29
N THR A 84 -12.47 -5.88 9.44
CA THR A 84 -13.13 -6.12 10.73
C THR A 84 -12.80 -7.53 11.23
N GLU A 85 -12.92 -8.52 10.37
CA GLU A 85 -12.61 -9.93 10.68
C GLU A 85 -11.14 -10.15 11.03
N ALA A 86 -10.22 -9.45 10.38
CA ALA A 86 -8.79 -9.59 10.64
C ALA A 86 -8.34 -8.98 11.97
N GLN A 87 -9.03 -7.98 12.52
CA GLN A 87 -8.61 -7.21 13.70
C GLN A 87 -8.17 -8.06 14.92
N PRO A 88 -8.91 -9.07 15.36
CA PRO A 88 -8.50 -9.88 16.50
C PRO A 88 -7.19 -10.64 16.23
N TYR A 89 -7.00 -11.12 15.01
CA TYR A 89 -5.78 -11.85 14.59
C TYR A 89 -4.57 -10.92 14.48
N LEU A 90 -4.77 -9.73 13.93
CA LEU A 90 -3.72 -8.71 13.84
C LEU A 90 -3.25 -8.28 15.23
N ARG A 91 -4.18 -8.08 16.18
CA ARG A 91 -3.85 -7.78 17.59
C ARG A 91 -3.08 -8.91 18.25
N ARG A 92 -3.52 -10.16 18.04
CA ARG A 92 -2.82 -11.34 18.56
C ARG A 92 -1.39 -11.43 17.98
N LEU A 93 -1.22 -11.21 16.68
CA LEU A 93 0.09 -11.22 16.05
C LEU A 93 0.99 -10.10 16.60
N LEU A 94 0.45 -8.89 16.81
CA LEU A 94 1.17 -7.79 17.48
C LEU A 94 1.62 -8.18 18.89
N GLN A 95 0.74 -8.83 19.69
CA GLN A 95 1.08 -9.28 21.04
C GLN A 95 2.19 -10.32 21.06
N LEU A 96 2.21 -11.23 20.09
CA LEU A 96 3.23 -12.27 19.96
C LEU A 96 4.57 -11.73 19.48
N THR A 97 4.54 -10.90 18.44
CA THR A 97 5.75 -10.41 17.77
C THR A 97 6.34 -9.15 18.41
N LYS A 98 5.51 -8.37 19.11
CA LYS A 98 5.84 -7.01 19.59
C LYS A 98 6.31 -6.06 18.48
N GLN A 99 6.03 -6.40 17.23
CA GLN A 99 6.41 -5.64 16.05
C GLN A 99 5.17 -5.14 15.30
N PRO A 100 5.27 -4.04 14.52
CA PRO A 100 4.17 -3.56 13.69
C PRO A 100 3.60 -4.66 12.80
N VAL A 101 2.29 -4.69 12.72
CA VAL A 101 1.52 -5.63 11.89
C VAL A 101 0.75 -4.85 10.84
N HIS A 102 0.75 -5.33 9.62
CA HIS A 102 0.09 -4.71 8.49
C HIS A 102 -0.85 -5.69 7.82
N LEU A 103 -1.96 -5.17 7.30
CA LEU A 103 -2.88 -5.86 6.40
C LEU A 103 -2.91 -5.10 5.09
N ALA A 104 -2.72 -5.77 3.97
CA ALA A 104 -2.74 -5.14 2.67
C ALA A 104 -3.37 -6.03 1.59
N MET A 105 -3.83 -5.37 0.53
CA MET A 105 -4.38 -5.97 -0.68
C MET A 105 -3.49 -5.65 -1.87
N LEU A 106 -3.61 -6.47 -2.93
CA LEU A 106 -2.90 -6.27 -4.19
C LEU A 106 -3.72 -5.38 -5.13
N ASP A 107 -3.05 -4.41 -5.76
CA ASP A 107 -3.59 -3.62 -6.86
C ASP A 107 -2.52 -3.49 -7.95
N GLY A 108 -2.67 -4.29 -9.00
CA GLY A 108 -1.66 -4.40 -10.06
C GLY A 108 -0.34 -5.01 -9.54
N LEU A 109 0.72 -4.22 -9.56
CA LEU A 109 2.05 -4.59 -9.00
C LEU A 109 2.41 -3.78 -7.75
N GLU A 110 1.41 -3.20 -7.11
CA GLU A 110 1.52 -2.50 -5.84
C GLU A 110 0.64 -3.15 -4.78
N ILE A 111 0.98 -2.95 -3.53
CA ILE A 111 0.13 -3.26 -2.40
C ILE A 111 -0.48 -1.96 -1.86
N ILE A 112 -1.70 -2.05 -1.33
CA ILE A 112 -2.33 -0.97 -0.58
C ILE A 112 -2.55 -1.45 0.85
N TYR A 113 -2.01 -0.72 1.83
CA TYR A 113 -2.25 -1.02 3.24
C TYR A 113 -3.68 -0.62 3.60
N ILE A 114 -4.49 -1.59 4.05
CA ILE A 114 -5.87 -1.39 4.49
C ILE A 114 -6.01 -1.34 6.01
N ASP A 115 -5.01 -1.88 6.72
CA ASP A 115 -4.91 -1.75 8.17
C ASP A 115 -3.46 -1.82 8.67
N LYS A 116 -3.22 -1.21 9.84
CA LYS A 116 -1.93 -1.19 10.52
C LYS A 116 -2.14 -1.13 12.03
N ILE A 117 -1.47 -2.02 12.75
CA ILE A 117 -1.44 -1.98 14.21
C ILE A 117 0.02 -1.92 14.66
N GLU A 118 0.31 -0.99 15.56
CA GLU A 118 1.65 -0.78 16.10
C GLU A 118 1.60 -0.43 17.58
N THR A 119 2.71 -0.59 18.28
CA THR A 119 2.87 -0.13 19.66
C THR A 119 3.65 1.18 19.69
N ILE A 120 3.57 1.91 20.81
CA ILE A 120 4.37 3.14 21.03
C ILE A 120 5.89 2.90 20.99
N HIS A 121 6.33 1.67 21.19
CA HIS A 121 7.74 1.25 21.13
C HIS A 121 8.15 0.71 19.76
N SER A 122 7.21 0.64 18.81
CA SER A 122 7.52 0.16 17.45
C SER A 122 8.39 1.17 16.71
N ILE A 123 9.27 0.65 15.86
CA ILE A 123 10.00 1.50 14.91
C ILE A 123 8.97 2.20 14.02
N ARG A 124 9.14 3.50 13.85
CA ARG A 124 8.27 4.28 12.98
C ARG A 124 8.48 3.85 11.54
N MET A 125 7.59 2.98 11.05
CA MET A 125 7.57 2.54 9.65
C MET A 125 6.84 3.57 8.80
N TYR A 126 7.32 3.77 7.57
CA TYR A 126 6.67 4.65 6.58
C TYR A 126 5.30 4.14 6.09
N SER A 127 4.87 2.95 6.51
CA SER A 127 3.56 2.37 6.19
C SER A 127 2.42 3.14 6.86
N GLN A 128 1.42 3.50 6.09
CA GLN A 128 0.17 4.14 6.54
C GLN A 128 -1.01 3.51 5.79
N ILE A 129 -2.19 3.49 6.40
CA ILE A 129 -3.42 3.05 5.73
C ILE A 129 -3.63 3.91 4.48
N GLY A 130 -3.97 3.27 3.35
CA GLY A 130 -4.13 3.90 2.04
C GLY A 130 -2.81 4.10 1.27
N ARG A 131 -1.65 3.93 1.92
CA ARG A 131 -0.36 4.07 1.24
C ARG A 131 -0.09 2.86 0.35
N ARG A 132 0.49 3.13 -0.83
CA ARG A 132 0.99 2.14 -1.77
C ARG A 132 2.45 1.79 -1.49
N SER A 133 2.81 0.56 -1.79
CA SER A 133 4.20 0.08 -1.79
C SER A 133 4.39 -0.97 -2.89
N PRO A 134 5.59 -1.12 -3.45
CA PRO A 134 5.84 -2.06 -4.54
C PRO A 134 5.65 -3.51 -4.06
N ALA A 135 4.88 -4.30 -4.85
CA ALA A 135 4.66 -5.70 -4.52
C ALA A 135 5.90 -6.58 -4.77
N LEU A 136 6.77 -6.18 -5.69
CA LEU A 136 7.88 -7.00 -6.17
C LEU A 136 9.04 -7.15 -5.17
N CYS A 137 9.17 -6.24 -4.20
CA CYS A 137 10.28 -6.23 -3.23
C CYS A 137 9.82 -6.23 -1.76
N THR A 138 8.51 -6.28 -1.49
CA THR A 138 7.97 -6.36 -0.13
C THR A 138 7.53 -7.78 0.21
N ALA A 139 7.64 -8.19 1.47
CA ALA A 139 7.13 -9.49 1.91
C ALA A 139 5.63 -9.62 1.59
N THR A 140 4.83 -8.62 1.97
CA THR A 140 3.38 -8.58 1.72
C THR A 140 3.06 -8.75 0.23
N GLY A 141 3.79 -8.04 -0.64
CA GLY A 141 3.59 -8.12 -2.08
C GLY A 141 3.93 -9.50 -2.65
N LYS A 142 5.04 -10.11 -2.24
CA LYS A 142 5.39 -11.47 -2.67
C LYS A 142 4.39 -12.52 -2.19
N ALA A 143 3.83 -12.35 -0.98
CA ALA A 143 2.74 -13.21 -0.49
C ALA A 143 1.49 -13.08 -1.35
N LEU A 144 1.09 -11.87 -1.73
CA LEU A 144 -0.07 -11.61 -2.59
C LEU A 144 0.15 -12.13 -4.02
N LEU A 145 1.32 -11.85 -4.60
CA LEU A 145 1.68 -12.31 -5.95
C LEU A 145 1.74 -13.84 -6.05
N SER A 146 1.97 -14.54 -4.94
CA SER A 146 1.97 -16.02 -4.93
C SER A 146 0.60 -16.64 -5.26
N GLY A 147 -0.48 -15.85 -5.22
CA GLY A 147 -1.82 -16.27 -5.63
C GLY A 147 -2.09 -16.18 -7.13
N LEU A 148 -1.27 -15.46 -7.89
CA LEU A 148 -1.49 -15.31 -9.33
C LEU A 148 -1.21 -16.62 -10.07
N PRO A 149 -1.97 -16.91 -11.15
CA PRO A 149 -1.62 -17.99 -12.08
C PRO A 149 -0.19 -17.82 -12.60
N ASP A 150 0.52 -18.93 -12.80
CA ASP A 150 1.96 -18.90 -13.12
C ASP A 150 2.27 -18.16 -14.43
N ALA A 151 1.41 -18.29 -15.44
CA ALA A 151 1.56 -17.56 -16.71
C ALA A 151 1.45 -16.03 -16.50
N GLU A 152 0.45 -15.59 -15.75
CA GLU A 152 0.22 -14.17 -15.44
C GLU A 152 1.37 -13.60 -14.59
N LEU A 153 1.84 -14.35 -13.58
CA LEU A 153 2.97 -13.96 -12.76
C LEU A 153 4.23 -13.72 -13.60
N CYS A 154 4.55 -14.68 -14.47
CA CYS A 154 5.73 -14.61 -15.34
C CYS A 154 5.64 -13.43 -16.32
N GLU A 155 4.48 -13.22 -16.94
CA GLU A 155 4.25 -12.12 -17.86
C GLU A 155 4.45 -10.76 -17.16
N LYS A 156 3.78 -10.55 -16.02
CA LYS A 156 3.87 -9.31 -15.24
C LYS A 156 5.28 -8.99 -14.80
N ILE A 157 6.03 -9.98 -14.31
CA ILE A 157 7.40 -9.76 -13.82
C ILE A 157 8.36 -9.49 -14.96
N ARG A 158 8.29 -10.24 -16.07
CA ARG A 158 9.19 -10.07 -17.22
C ARG A 158 8.94 -8.79 -18.00
N SER A 159 7.70 -8.31 -18.03
CA SER A 159 7.34 -7.05 -18.70
C SER A 159 7.63 -5.79 -17.88
N THR A 160 8.05 -5.95 -16.61
CA THR A 160 8.23 -4.83 -15.68
C THR A 160 9.71 -4.67 -15.32
N LYS A 161 10.19 -3.41 -15.32
CA LYS A 161 11.52 -3.12 -14.77
C LYS A 161 11.47 -3.31 -13.24
N LEU A 162 12.25 -4.25 -12.72
CA LEU A 162 12.31 -4.51 -11.29
C LEU A 162 12.94 -3.33 -10.53
N PRO A 163 12.31 -2.86 -9.46
CA PRO A 163 12.84 -1.75 -8.68
C PRO A 163 14.05 -2.18 -7.86
N THR A 164 15.03 -1.29 -7.73
CA THR A 164 16.22 -1.49 -6.90
C THR A 164 16.23 -0.44 -5.80
N TYR A 165 15.84 -0.81 -4.58
CA TYR A 165 15.83 0.09 -3.41
C TYR A 165 17.08 -0.10 -2.54
N THR A 166 17.64 -1.30 -2.54
CA THR A 166 18.84 -1.65 -1.78
C THR A 166 19.75 -2.56 -2.60
N SER A 167 20.93 -2.83 -2.09
CA SER A 167 21.85 -3.84 -2.67
C SER A 167 21.34 -5.28 -2.54
N ARG A 168 20.24 -5.50 -1.80
CA ARG A 168 19.60 -6.80 -1.60
C ARG A 168 18.32 -6.97 -2.40
N SER A 169 17.85 -5.92 -3.10
CA SER A 169 16.69 -6.03 -3.97
C SER A 169 16.91 -7.10 -5.04
N ILE A 170 15.90 -7.95 -5.27
CA ILE A 170 15.95 -8.96 -6.33
C ILE A 170 15.73 -8.23 -7.65
N THR A 171 16.76 -8.17 -8.49
CA THR A 171 16.73 -7.44 -9.77
C THR A 171 16.65 -8.37 -10.98
N ASP A 172 16.81 -9.67 -10.77
CA ASP A 172 16.63 -10.69 -11.83
C ASP A 172 15.20 -11.22 -11.82
N PRO A 173 14.45 -11.11 -12.95
CA PRO A 173 13.08 -11.60 -13.06
C PRO A 173 12.92 -13.09 -12.71
N GLU A 174 13.83 -13.95 -13.13
CA GLU A 174 13.73 -15.39 -12.88
C GLU A 174 13.97 -15.72 -11.40
N ALA A 175 14.89 -15.01 -10.75
CA ALA A 175 15.11 -15.14 -9.31
C ALA A 175 13.87 -14.72 -8.51
N LEU A 176 13.18 -13.63 -8.92
CA LEU A 176 11.95 -13.19 -8.26
C LEU A 176 10.81 -14.18 -8.48
N ILE A 177 10.62 -14.68 -9.71
CA ILE A 177 9.61 -15.71 -10.02
C ILE A 177 9.85 -16.96 -9.15
N LYS A 178 11.11 -17.40 -9.03
CA LYS A 178 11.48 -18.52 -8.18
C LYS A 178 11.13 -18.26 -6.71
N GLU A 179 11.44 -17.08 -6.18
CA GLU A 179 11.13 -16.71 -4.79
C GLU A 179 9.61 -16.70 -4.52
N ILE A 180 8.81 -16.19 -5.47
CA ILE A 180 7.34 -16.19 -5.34
C ILE A 180 6.77 -17.62 -5.42
N ARG A 181 7.32 -18.49 -6.28
CA ARG A 181 6.94 -19.91 -6.32
C ARG A 181 7.28 -20.63 -5.01
N LEU A 182 8.45 -20.35 -4.43
CA LEU A 182 8.82 -20.85 -3.10
C LEU A 182 7.88 -20.31 -2.01
N THR A 183 7.47 -19.04 -2.10
CA THR A 183 6.47 -18.43 -1.21
C THR A 183 5.15 -19.21 -1.26
N ARG A 184 4.66 -19.56 -2.46
CA ARG A 184 3.46 -20.39 -2.65
C ARG A 184 3.58 -21.76 -1.99
N GLN A 185 4.73 -22.41 -2.12
CA GLN A 185 4.96 -23.74 -1.55
C GLN A 185 5.05 -23.74 -0.03
N ARG A 186 5.75 -22.76 0.56
CA ARG A 186 5.96 -22.69 2.02
C ARG A 186 4.84 -21.97 2.77
N GLY A 187 3.95 -21.24 2.07
CA GLY A 187 2.82 -20.51 2.66
C GLY A 187 3.19 -19.18 3.30
N TRP A 188 4.40 -18.68 3.14
CA TRP A 188 4.84 -17.38 3.67
C TRP A 188 5.97 -16.80 2.82
N SER A 189 6.15 -15.49 2.91
CA SER A 189 7.18 -14.73 2.20
C SER A 189 8.05 -13.93 3.17
N ARG A 190 9.20 -13.51 2.69
CA ARG A 190 10.08 -12.59 3.41
C ARG A 190 10.56 -11.47 2.50
N ASP A 191 10.82 -10.33 3.12
CA ASP A 191 11.65 -9.27 2.60
C ASP A 191 12.86 -9.17 3.53
N ASP A 192 14.06 -9.53 3.04
CA ASP A 192 15.29 -9.44 3.80
C ASP A 192 16.07 -8.21 3.37
N GLN A 193 15.60 -7.03 3.76
CA GLN A 193 16.22 -5.76 3.43
C GLN A 193 16.14 -5.43 1.91
N GLU A 194 15.16 -5.95 1.20
CA GLU A 194 14.98 -5.70 -0.23
C GLU A 194 14.40 -4.32 -0.52
N HIS A 195 13.43 -3.89 0.32
CA HIS A 195 12.76 -2.60 0.21
C HIS A 195 13.45 -1.51 1.05
N GLU A 196 13.87 -1.84 2.28
CA GLU A 196 14.46 -0.87 3.21
C GLU A 196 15.68 -1.48 3.93
N PRO A 197 16.86 -0.81 3.92
CA PRO A 197 18.05 -1.31 4.59
C PRO A 197 17.81 -1.49 6.10
N GLY A 198 18.28 -2.62 6.66
CA GLY A 198 18.15 -2.91 8.09
C GLY A 198 16.79 -3.41 8.53
N ILE A 199 15.78 -3.38 7.68
CA ILE A 199 14.42 -3.87 7.94
C ILE A 199 14.23 -5.25 7.33
N ARG A 200 13.56 -6.12 8.08
CA ARG A 200 13.10 -7.42 7.60
C ARG A 200 11.61 -7.54 7.83
N CYS A 201 10.90 -8.10 6.86
CA CYS A 201 9.47 -8.36 6.96
C CYS A 201 9.18 -9.83 6.67
N ILE A 202 8.14 -10.35 7.32
CA ILE A 202 7.56 -11.66 7.04
C ILE A 202 6.08 -11.44 6.77
N ALA A 203 5.55 -12.12 5.75
CA ALA A 203 4.14 -12.04 5.42
C ALA A 203 3.57 -13.42 5.09
N ALA A 204 2.28 -13.56 5.32
CA ALA A 204 1.50 -14.72 4.92
C ALA A 204 0.25 -14.28 4.16
N PRO A 205 -0.17 -15.01 3.13
CA PRO A 205 -1.41 -14.74 2.41
C PRO A 205 -2.62 -15.09 3.26
N ILE A 206 -3.71 -14.37 3.03
CA ILE A 206 -5.05 -14.62 3.58
C ILE A 206 -5.92 -15.11 2.43
N TYR A 207 -6.59 -16.24 2.64
CA TYR A 207 -7.40 -16.89 1.64
C TYR A 207 -8.89 -16.69 1.91
N ASP A 208 -9.68 -16.58 0.84
CA ASP A 208 -11.12 -16.72 0.94
C ASP A 208 -11.53 -18.20 1.04
N TYR A 209 -12.84 -18.45 1.19
CA TYR A 209 -13.39 -19.82 1.26
C TYR A 209 -13.24 -20.63 -0.03
N ARG A 210 -12.86 -19.98 -1.15
CA ARG A 210 -12.59 -20.62 -2.44
C ARG A 210 -11.11 -20.93 -2.64
N GLY A 211 -10.25 -20.50 -1.71
CA GLY A 211 -8.81 -20.67 -1.80
C GLY A 211 -8.09 -19.58 -2.59
N ASN A 212 -8.76 -18.47 -2.94
CA ASN A 212 -8.11 -17.33 -3.57
C ASN A 212 -7.42 -16.45 -2.53
N ILE A 213 -6.25 -15.94 -2.85
CA ILE A 213 -5.58 -14.94 -1.99
C ILE A 213 -6.27 -13.60 -2.16
N ILE A 214 -6.87 -13.11 -1.08
CA ILE A 214 -7.62 -11.83 -1.04
C ILE A 214 -6.86 -10.71 -0.35
N ALA A 215 -5.94 -11.06 0.54
CA ALA A 215 -5.08 -10.12 1.26
C ALA A 215 -3.81 -10.80 1.73
N ALA A 216 -2.92 -10.05 2.39
CA ALA A 216 -1.81 -10.61 3.14
C ALA A 216 -1.59 -9.83 4.43
N VAL A 217 -1.19 -10.56 5.47
CA VAL A 217 -0.76 -10.03 6.75
C VAL A 217 0.76 -10.06 6.82
N SER A 218 1.37 -9.04 7.42
CA SER A 218 2.82 -9.01 7.62
C SER A 218 3.20 -8.43 8.97
N THR A 219 4.38 -8.82 9.46
CA THR A 219 5.08 -8.16 10.54
C THR A 219 6.43 -7.67 10.07
N SER A 220 6.85 -6.51 10.57
CA SER A 220 8.05 -5.81 10.10
C SER A 220 8.87 -5.30 11.29
N GLY A 221 10.18 -5.37 11.19
CA GLY A 221 11.06 -4.88 12.26
C GLY A 221 12.52 -4.89 11.86
N LEU A 222 13.39 -4.50 12.81
CA LEU A 222 14.83 -4.60 12.59
C LEU A 222 15.25 -6.03 12.30
N LYS A 223 16.19 -6.21 11.40
CA LYS A 223 16.70 -7.53 11.01
C LYS A 223 17.20 -8.37 12.18
N GLN A 224 17.68 -7.73 13.26
CA GLN A 224 18.14 -8.40 14.47
C GLN A 224 16.98 -9.01 15.28
N ILE A 225 15.79 -8.39 15.22
CA ILE A 225 14.61 -8.82 15.96
C ILE A 225 13.85 -9.89 15.18
N ILE A 226 13.66 -9.67 13.88
CA ILE A 226 12.87 -10.58 13.03
C ILE A 226 13.57 -11.93 12.79
N THR A 227 14.87 -12.09 13.07
CA THR A 227 15.55 -13.40 13.00
C THR A 227 14.93 -14.43 13.93
N CYS A 228 14.58 -14.07 15.16
CA CYS A 228 13.99 -14.99 16.13
C CYS A 228 12.61 -15.51 15.71
N LEU A 229 11.80 -14.65 15.08
CA LEU A 229 10.44 -15.00 14.64
C LEU A 229 10.43 -16.05 13.51
N LEU A 230 11.48 -16.09 12.67
CA LEU A 230 11.60 -17.08 11.59
C LEU A 230 11.79 -18.51 12.11
N TYR A 231 12.41 -18.68 13.29
CA TYR A 231 12.70 -19.99 13.85
C TYR A 231 11.66 -20.48 14.89
N THR A 232 10.80 -19.58 15.36
CA THR A 232 9.83 -19.87 16.43
C THR A 232 8.38 -19.84 15.96
N SER A 233 8.13 -19.52 14.67
CA SER A 233 6.78 -19.56 14.12
C SER A 233 6.33 -21.01 14.00
N PRO A 234 5.21 -21.43 14.64
CA PRO A 234 4.64 -22.74 14.41
C PRO A 234 4.34 -22.90 12.91
N SER A 235 4.50 -24.13 12.42
CA SER A 235 4.12 -24.47 11.05
C SER A 235 2.65 -24.09 10.83
N PRO A 236 2.26 -23.58 9.64
CA PRO A 236 0.86 -23.32 9.31
C PRO A 236 -0.04 -24.57 9.37
N ARG A 237 0.51 -25.72 9.72
CA ARG A 237 -0.19 -27.02 9.83
C ARG A 237 -0.39 -27.49 11.27
N ASP A 238 0.08 -26.74 12.25
CA ASP A 238 -0.16 -26.95 13.67
C ASP A 238 -1.15 -25.85 14.17
#